data_ca6d750106f92fa151c3b53c52f6c077
#
_entry.id   ca6d750106f92fa151c3b53c52f6c077
#
_cell.length_a   1.000
_cell.length_b   1.000
_cell.length_c   1.000
_cell.angle_alpha   90.00
_cell.angle_beta   90.00
_cell.angle_gamma   90.00
#
_symmetry.space_group_name_H-M   'P 1'
#
loop_
_entity.id
_entity.type
_entity.pdbx_description
1 polymer ?
#
loop_
_entity_poly.entity_id
_entity_poly.type
_entity_poly.pdbx_seq_one_letter_code
_entity_poly.pdbx_strand_id
1 'polypeptide(L)'
;MTIHTVPLRRRSSAVALSAALAATSFVGVGTGSGTAAAQQAAAPRLVAELEGTDTGDPDGTGDAVVRLFKAKRKVCATITWSKIATPNAAHIHRRSDGGIVVGLSGSVTGGATCARKVPKPTIRKIVEHPRRYYVNVHNEDYPAGAIQGVLHR
;
A
#
# COMPACT_ATOMS: atom_id res chain seq x y z
N MET A 1 -19.39 5.72 -41.06
CA MET A 1 -19.16 6.67 -39.96
C MET A 1 -20.53 7.17 -39.50
N THR A 2 -21.12 6.51 -38.50
CA THR A 2 -22.52 6.76 -38.11
C THR A 2 -22.51 7.04 -36.61
N ILE A 3 -22.83 8.29 -36.27
CA ILE A 3 -22.84 8.81 -34.89
C ILE A 3 -24.24 8.60 -34.32
N HIS A 4 -24.36 7.79 -33.26
CA HIS A 4 -25.60 7.65 -32.51
C HIS A 4 -25.60 8.60 -31.31
N THR A 5 -26.49 9.60 -31.39
CA THR A 5 -26.77 10.56 -30.32
C THR A 5 -27.87 9.99 -29.40
N VAL A 6 -27.60 9.87 -28.10
CA VAL A 6 -28.55 9.43 -27.07
C VAL A 6 -29.17 10.66 -26.39
N PRO A 7 -30.51 10.79 -26.28
CA PRO A 7 -31.14 11.96 -25.64
C PRO A 7 -31.20 11.81 -24.10
N LEU A 8 -30.83 12.90 -23.44
CA LEU A 8 -30.91 13.11 -22.00
C LEU A 8 -32.36 13.29 -21.54
N ARG A 9 -32.92 12.40 -20.75
CA ARG A 9 -34.24 12.57 -20.11
C ARG A 9 -34.08 13.34 -18.79
N ARG A 10 -34.59 14.59 -18.81
CA ARG A 10 -34.84 15.37 -17.59
C ARG A 10 -36.09 14.81 -16.90
N ARG A 11 -35.97 14.45 -15.62
CA ARG A 11 -37.11 14.21 -14.73
C ARG A 11 -37.22 15.38 -13.74
N SER A 12 -38.26 16.18 -13.89
CA SER A 12 -38.70 17.18 -12.92
C SER A 12 -39.52 16.47 -11.84
N SER A 13 -39.19 16.65 -10.59
CA SER A 13 -40.01 16.21 -9.45
C SER A 13 -40.45 17.44 -8.65
N ALA A 14 -41.74 17.58 -8.56
CA ALA A 14 -42.45 18.66 -7.89
C ALA A 14 -42.34 18.57 -6.35
N VAL A 15 -42.22 19.73 -5.74
CA VAL A 15 -42.25 19.98 -4.30
C VAL A 15 -43.68 19.97 -3.84
N ALA A 16 -44.03 19.18 -2.81
CA ALA A 16 -45.24 19.32 -2.05
C ALA A 16 -44.89 19.73 -0.61
N LEU A 17 -45.31 20.94 -0.28
CA LEU A 17 -45.26 21.53 1.07
C LEU A 17 -46.46 20.99 1.87
N SER A 18 -46.23 20.42 3.04
CA SER A 18 -47.29 20.21 4.03
C SER A 18 -46.76 20.53 5.43
N ALA A 19 -47.28 21.60 5.99
CA ALA A 19 -47.04 22.00 7.37
C ALA A 19 -48.03 21.27 8.30
N ALA A 20 -47.51 20.72 9.40
CA ALA A 20 -48.33 20.40 10.58
C ALA A 20 -47.49 20.60 11.84
N LEU A 21 -47.86 21.58 12.66
CA LEU A 21 -47.38 21.78 14.00
C LEU A 21 -48.01 20.72 14.94
N ALA A 22 -47.18 20.07 15.75
CA ALA A 22 -47.56 19.52 17.03
C ALA A 22 -46.38 19.55 17.98
N ALA A 23 -46.44 20.41 18.97
CA ALA A 23 -45.49 20.47 20.07
C ALA A 23 -45.82 19.38 21.10
N THR A 24 -44.89 18.49 21.39
CA THR A 24 -44.88 17.71 22.63
C THR A 24 -43.43 17.59 23.11
N SER A 25 -43.16 18.28 24.23
CA SER A 25 -41.91 18.21 24.96
C SER A 25 -41.78 16.85 25.62
N PHE A 26 -40.89 16.00 25.12
CA PHE A 26 -40.37 14.85 25.85
C PHE A 26 -38.90 15.10 26.18
N VAL A 27 -38.65 15.41 27.46
CA VAL A 27 -37.30 15.36 28.05
C VAL A 27 -36.96 13.88 28.20
N GLY A 28 -36.39 13.29 27.17
CA GLY A 28 -35.79 11.98 27.20
C GLY A 28 -34.29 12.13 27.45
N VAL A 29 -33.84 11.85 28.69
CA VAL A 29 -32.41 11.62 28.98
C VAL A 29 -32.01 10.31 28.28
N GLY A 30 -31.69 10.42 27.01
CA GLY A 30 -31.13 9.34 26.24
C GLY A 30 -29.62 9.22 26.58
N THR A 31 -29.26 8.25 27.45
CA THR A 31 -27.88 7.77 27.56
C THR A 31 -27.50 7.15 26.24
N GLY A 32 -27.03 7.96 25.31
CA GLY A 32 -26.47 7.53 24.06
C GLY A 32 -25.18 6.75 24.34
N SER A 33 -25.28 5.41 24.41
CA SER A 33 -24.13 4.53 24.30
C SER A 33 -23.52 4.70 22.91
N GLY A 34 -22.70 5.74 22.77
CA GLY A 34 -21.86 5.92 21.58
C GLY A 34 -20.91 4.74 21.48
N THR A 35 -21.26 3.74 20.67
CA THR A 35 -20.28 2.76 20.20
C THR A 35 -19.20 3.51 19.44
N ALA A 36 -18.10 3.85 20.12
CA ALA A 36 -16.91 4.32 19.49
C ALA A 36 -16.47 3.20 18.53
N ALA A 37 -16.78 3.34 17.25
CA ALA A 37 -16.23 2.50 16.21
C ALA A 37 -14.73 2.68 16.31
N ALA A 38 -14.02 1.66 16.81
CA ALA A 38 -12.57 1.64 16.90
C ALA A 38 -12.04 1.85 15.49
N GLN A 39 -11.58 3.06 15.23
CA GLN A 39 -11.02 3.46 13.95
C GLN A 39 -9.80 2.58 13.72
N GLN A 40 -9.94 1.56 12.86
CA GLN A 40 -8.82 0.67 12.54
C GLN A 40 -7.72 1.55 11.95
N ALA A 41 -6.67 1.75 12.73
CA ALA A 41 -5.51 2.50 12.27
C ALA A 41 -5.04 1.92 10.93
N ALA A 42 -4.89 2.80 9.94
CA ALA A 42 -4.43 2.38 8.61
C ALA A 42 -3.10 1.61 8.74
N ALA A 43 -2.95 0.57 7.92
CA ALA A 43 -1.73 -0.22 7.94
C ALA A 43 -0.50 0.69 7.68
N PRO A 44 0.57 0.60 8.48
CA PRO A 44 1.79 1.35 8.25
C PRO A 44 2.24 1.26 6.80
N ARG A 45 2.57 2.43 6.22
CA ARG A 45 3.08 2.60 4.86
C ARG A 45 4.51 3.09 4.95
N LEU A 46 5.40 2.39 4.28
CA LEU A 46 6.79 2.78 4.10
C LEU A 46 7.05 2.94 2.61
N VAL A 47 8.06 3.75 2.28
CA VAL A 47 8.49 3.99 0.90
C VAL A 47 10.00 3.78 0.79
N ALA A 48 10.48 3.56 -0.43
CA ALA A 48 11.89 3.61 -0.79
C ALA A 48 12.01 4.09 -2.24
N GLU A 49 12.84 5.07 -2.46
CA GLU A 49 13.36 5.43 -3.76
C GLU A 49 14.47 4.43 -4.10
N LEU A 50 14.39 3.81 -5.29
CA LEU A 50 15.30 2.75 -5.70
C LEU A 50 16.26 3.30 -6.73
N GLU A 51 17.54 3.06 -6.52
CA GLU A 51 18.63 3.50 -7.38
C GLU A 51 19.62 2.35 -7.61
N GLY A 52 20.36 2.41 -8.68
CA GLY A 52 21.51 1.53 -8.90
C GLY A 52 22.57 1.72 -7.82
N THR A 53 23.42 0.73 -7.67
CA THR A 53 24.58 0.76 -6.76
C THR A 53 25.86 0.57 -7.57
N ASP A 54 27.01 0.68 -6.94
CA ASP A 54 28.31 0.44 -7.59
C ASP A 54 28.40 -0.95 -8.27
N THR A 55 27.59 -1.91 -7.83
CA THR A 55 27.51 -3.29 -8.37
C THR A 55 26.15 -3.60 -8.99
N GLY A 56 25.25 -2.63 -9.08
CA GLY A 56 23.93 -2.73 -9.69
C GLY A 56 23.88 -2.04 -11.05
N ASP A 57 22.66 -1.76 -11.51
CA ASP A 57 22.43 -1.07 -12.78
C ASP A 57 22.60 0.44 -12.59
N PRO A 58 23.64 1.07 -13.18
CA PRO A 58 24.08 2.42 -12.77
C PRO A 58 23.08 3.52 -13.12
N ASP A 59 22.20 3.33 -14.09
CA ASP A 59 21.16 4.29 -14.47
C ASP A 59 19.73 3.80 -14.13
N GLY A 60 19.65 2.64 -13.51
CA GLY A 60 18.39 2.05 -13.04
C GLY A 60 17.76 2.86 -11.90
N THR A 61 16.44 3.05 -11.98
CA THR A 61 15.67 3.78 -10.97
C THR A 61 14.33 3.09 -10.70
N GLY A 62 13.68 3.44 -9.58
CA GLY A 62 12.35 2.93 -9.25
C GLY A 62 11.84 3.44 -7.92
N ASP A 63 10.65 2.96 -7.57
CA ASP A 63 9.99 3.27 -6.30
C ASP A 63 9.39 2.01 -5.70
N ALA A 64 9.40 1.93 -4.37
CA ALA A 64 8.69 0.90 -3.64
C ALA A 64 7.76 1.51 -2.59
N VAL A 65 6.52 1.03 -2.57
CA VAL A 65 5.54 1.32 -1.52
C VAL A 65 5.23 0.03 -0.78
N VAL A 66 5.53 -0.02 0.51
CA VAL A 66 5.36 -1.21 1.35
C VAL A 66 4.29 -0.95 2.40
N ARG A 67 3.27 -1.82 2.48
CA ARG A 67 2.20 -1.81 3.48
C ARG A 67 2.33 -3.02 4.40
N LEU A 68 2.33 -2.78 5.72
CA LEU A 68 2.63 -3.80 6.73
C LEU A 68 1.40 -4.11 7.60
N PHE A 69 0.89 -5.32 7.52
CA PHE A 69 -0.32 -5.80 8.22
C PHE A 69 0.08 -6.81 9.31
N LYS A 70 0.53 -6.32 10.48
CA LYS A 70 1.04 -7.17 11.57
C LYS A 70 0.03 -8.23 12.03
N ALA A 71 -1.24 -7.85 12.24
CA ALA A 71 -2.28 -8.78 12.66
C ALA A 71 -2.49 -9.92 11.64
N LYS A 72 -2.44 -9.60 10.35
CA LYS A 72 -2.63 -10.53 9.23
C LYS A 72 -1.34 -11.27 8.83
N ARG A 73 -0.21 -11.01 9.47
CA ARG A 73 1.10 -11.56 9.10
C ARG A 73 1.41 -11.38 7.62
N LYS A 74 1.12 -10.19 7.07
CA LYS A 74 1.17 -9.89 5.65
C LYS A 74 1.96 -8.61 5.39
N VAL A 75 2.80 -8.62 4.35
CA VAL A 75 3.51 -7.46 3.82
C VAL A 75 3.19 -7.39 2.34
N CYS A 76 2.66 -6.26 1.88
CA CYS A 76 2.35 -6.03 0.47
C CYS A 76 3.26 -4.93 -0.07
N ALA A 77 3.71 -5.07 -1.31
CA ALA A 77 4.50 -4.05 -1.98
C ALA A 77 3.93 -3.75 -3.37
N THR A 78 4.04 -2.49 -3.76
CA THR A 78 3.97 -2.02 -5.14
C THR A 78 5.34 -1.50 -5.49
N ILE A 79 5.94 -2.03 -6.56
CA ILE A 79 7.29 -1.67 -7.00
C ILE A 79 7.19 -1.25 -8.46
N THR A 80 7.75 -0.09 -8.78
CA THR A 80 7.94 0.41 -10.14
C THR A 80 9.42 0.49 -10.44
N TRP A 81 9.79 0.38 -11.70
CA TRP A 81 11.18 0.46 -12.13
C TRP A 81 11.29 1.06 -13.53
N SER A 82 12.46 1.59 -13.82
CA SER A 82 12.82 2.16 -15.11
C SER A 82 14.29 1.92 -15.39
N LYS A 83 14.65 1.79 -16.64
CA LYS A 83 16.02 1.63 -17.14
C LYS A 83 16.77 0.42 -16.60
N ILE A 84 16.08 -0.63 -16.22
CA ILE A 84 16.67 -1.94 -15.88
C ILE A 84 16.01 -3.02 -16.72
N ALA A 85 16.71 -4.13 -16.92
CA ALA A 85 16.12 -5.32 -17.52
C ALA A 85 14.95 -5.84 -16.63
N THR A 86 14.04 -6.62 -17.24
CA THR A 86 12.85 -7.13 -16.54
C THR A 86 13.22 -7.81 -15.23
N PRO A 87 12.70 -7.35 -14.09
CA PRO A 87 12.98 -7.96 -12.80
C PRO A 87 12.43 -9.38 -12.69
N ASN A 88 13.20 -10.24 -12.03
CA ASN A 88 12.83 -11.62 -11.72
C ASN A 88 12.64 -11.86 -10.22
N ALA A 89 13.16 -10.98 -9.35
CA ALA A 89 13.00 -11.07 -7.90
C ALA A 89 13.03 -9.70 -7.23
N ALA A 90 12.40 -9.63 -6.04
CA ALA A 90 12.51 -8.48 -5.14
C ALA A 90 12.37 -8.94 -3.69
N HIS A 91 13.08 -8.28 -2.78
CA HIS A 91 13.12 -8.62 -1.36
C HIS A 91 13.21 -7.39 -0.47
N ILE A 92 12.81 -7.53 0.81
CA ILE A 92 13.28 -6.64 1.87
C ILE A 92 14.43 -7.31 2.57
N HIS A 93 15.54 -6.61 2.66
CA HIS A 93 16.78 -7.04 3.32
C HIS A 93 17.00 -6.25 4.61
N ARG A 94 17.78 -6.83 5.52
CA ARG A 94 18.30 -6.15 6.70
C ARG A 94 19.66 -5.54 6.34
N ARG A 95 19.85 -4.26 6.65
CA ARG A 95 21.09 -3.54 6.28
C ARG A 95 22.34 -4.03 7.00
N SER A 96 22.20 -4.59 8.22
CA SER A 96 23.36 -5.01 9.03
C SER A 96 24.12 -6.20 8.47
N ASP A 97 23.49 -7.05 7.69
CA ASP A 97 24.04 -8.33 7.22
C ASP A 97 23.55 -8.75 5.83
N GLY A 98 22.76 -7.90 5.16
CA GLY A 98 22.16 -8.22 3.88
C GLY A 98 21.13 -9.36 3.88
N GLY A 99 20.75 -9.86 5.06
CA GLY A 99 19.82 -10.98 5.18
C GLY A 99 18.42 -10.66 4.67
N ILE A 100 17.85 -11.55 3.85
CA ILE A 100 16.46 -11.45 3.36
C ILE A 100 15.50 -11.66 4.55
N VAL A 101 14.55 -10.73 4.73
CA VAL A 101 13.52 -10.80 5.77
C VAL A 101 12.11 -10.93 5.22
N VAL A 102 11.85 -10.47 3.98
CA VAL A 102 10.57 -10.63 3.28
C VAL A 102 10.80 -10.79 1.78
N GLY A 103 10.22 -11.84 1.19
CA GLY A 103 10.18 -12.01 -0.27
C GLY A 103 9.07 -11.14 -0.88
N LEU A 104 9.38 -10.43 -1.95
CA LEU A 104 8.46 -9.54 -2.67
C LEU A 104 8.42 -9.84 -4.18
N SER A 105 9.00 -10.93 -4.64
CA SER A 105 9.17 -11.22 -6.08
C SER A 105 7.87 -11.14 -6.88
N GLY A 106 6.74 -11.54 -6.30
CA GLY A 106 5.44 -11.40 -6.95
C GLY A 106 5.05 -9.96 -7.31
N SER A 107 5.64 -8.94 -6.63
CA SER A 107 5.40 -7.53 -6.94
C SER A 107 6.08 -7.06 -8.22
N VAL A 108 7.03 -7.82 -8.76
CA VAL A 108 7.78 -7.50 -9.99
C VAL A 108 7.59 -8.53 -11.10
N THR A 109 7.12 -9.75 -10.78
CA THR A 109 6.91 -10.83 -11.76
C THR A 109 5.45 -11.02 -12.17
N GLY A 110 4.55 -10.09 -11.79
CA GLY A 110 3.10 -10.19 -12.07
C GLY A 110 2.37 -11.21 -11.22
N GLY A 111 2.99 -11.74 -10.15
CA GLY A 111 2.40 -12.65 -9.19
C GLY A 111 1.72 -11.96 -8.01
N ALA A 112 1.67 -12.64 -6.87
CA ALA A 112 1.05 -12.10 -5.66
C ALA A 112 1.87 -10.94 -5.08
N THR A 113 1.30 -9.73 -5.04
CA THR A 113 1.95 -8.51 -4.50
C THR A 113 2.10 -8.51 -2.97
N CYS A 114 1.69 -9.58 -2.29
CA CYS A 114 1.73 -9.68 -0.84
C CYS A 114 2.42 -10.97 -0.39
N ALA A 115 3.49 -10.82 0.38
CA ALA A 115 4.06 -11.90 1.18
C ALA A 115 3.15 -12.23 2.36
N ARG A 116 2.88 -13.52 2.57
CA ARG A 116 2.03 -14.04 3.65
C ARG A 116 2.89 -14.81 4.66
N LYS A 117 2.31 -15.05 5.85
CA LYS A 117 2.97 -15.78 6.96
C LYS A 117 4.26 -15.12 7.45
N VAL A 118 4.47 -13.83 7.16
CA VAL A 118 5.62 -13.07 7.68
C VAL A 118 5.55 -13.02 9.21
N PRO A 119 6.64 -13.31 9.94
CA PRO A 119 6.63 -13.28 11.41
C PRO A 119 6.25 -11.91 11.96
N LYS A 120 5.34 -11.87 12.94
CA LYS A 120 4.91 -10.62 13.59
C LYS A 120 6.09 -9.79 14.14
N PRO A 121 7.12 -10.39 14.77
CA PRO A 121 8.30 -9.66 15.22
C PRO A 121 9.06 -8.98 14.07
N THR A 122 9.19 -9.64 12.91
CA THR A 122 9.83 -9.06 11.71
C THR A 122 9.07 -7.82 11.25
N ILE A 123 7.74 -7.93 11.08
CA ILE A 123 6.90 -6.78 10.69
C ILE A 123 7.05 -5.63 11.69
N ARG A 124 7.03 -5.93 12.99
CA ARG A 124 7.19 -4.92 14.04
C ARG A 124 8.53 -4.19 13.91
N LYS A 125 9.64 -4.93 13.78
CA LYS A 125 10.99 -4.35 13.65
C LYS A 125 11.12 -3.46 12.41
N ILE A 126 10.51 -3.84 11.27
CA ILE A 126 10.50 -3.02 10.05
C ILE A 126 9.74 -1.71 10.27
N VAL A 127 8.59 -1.75 10.94
CA VAL A 127 7.77 -0.55 11.25
C VAL A 127 8.48 0.38 12.23
N GLU A 128 9.10 -0.18 13.28
CA GLU A 128 9.79 0.58 14.33
C GLU A 128 11.09 1.21 13.84
N HIS A 129 11.83 0.49 12.98
CA HIS A 129 13.16 0.89 12.52
C HIS A 129 13.30 0.74 10.99
N PRO A 130 12.47 1.44 10.16
CA PRO A 130 12.46 1.22 8.72
C PRO A 130 13.83 1.43 8.08
N ARG A 131 14.61 2.42 8.51
CA ARG A 131 15.95 2.72 7.98
C ARG A 131 16.98 1.61 8.19
N ARG A 132 16.66 0.55 8.96
CA ARG A 132 17.50 -0.65 9.10
C ARG A 132 17.23 -1.69 8.02
N TYR A 133 16.32 -1.38 7.09
CA TYR A 133 15.90 -2.27 6.02
C TYR A 133 15.93 -1.53 4.68
N TYR A 134 16.10 -2.29 3.62
CA TYR A 134 16.02 -1.77 2.25
C TYR A 134 15.27 -2.75 1.35
N VAL A 135 14.66 -2.22 0.30
CA VAL A 135 14.12 -3.01 -0.81
C VAL A 135 15.24 -3.20 -1.82
N ASN A 136 15.38 -4.43 -2.33
CA ASN A 136 16.30 -4.76 -3.42
C ASN A 136 15.52 -5.47 -4.53
N VAL A 137 15.74 -5.05 -5.78
CA VAL A 137 15.14 -5.59 -6.99
C VAL A 137 16.26 -6.22 -7.81
N HIS A 138 16.04 -7.44 -8.30
CA HIS A 138 17.02 -8.22 -9.04
C HIS A 138 16.53 -8.52 -10.44
N ASN A 139 17.45 -8.67 -11.38
CA ASN A 139 17.21 -9.20 -12.72
C ASN A 139 18.33 -10.19 -13.10
N GLU A 140 18.33 -10.65 -14.33
CA GLU A 140 19.33 -11.62 -14.81
C GLU A 140 20.73 -11.01 -14.87
N ASP A 141 20.84 -9.75 -15.29
CA ASP A 141 22.11 -9.05 -15.43
C ASP A 141 22.73 -8.71 -14.06
N TYR A 142 21.87 -8.43 -13.07
CA TYR A 142 22.27 -8.04 -11.71
C TYR A 142 21.60 -8.94 -10.66
N PRO A 143 22.03 -10.20 -10.52
CA PRO A 143 21.43 -11.15 -9.58
C PRO A 143 21.68 -10.80 -8.10
N ALA A 144 22.68 -9.97 -7.80
CA ALA A 144 22.91 -9.41 -6.46
C ALA A 144 22.02 -8.20 -6.14
N GLY A 145 21.42 -7.59 -7.17
CA GLY A 145 20.51 -6.43 -7.09
C GLY A 145 20.81 -5.42 -8.17
N ALA A 146 19.82 -5.11 -9.00
CA ALA A 146 19.89 -4.08 -10.02
C ALA A 146 19.69 -2.69 -9.40
N ILE A 147 18.63 -2.52 -8.61
CA ILE A 147 18.32 -1.28 -7.91
C ILE A 147 17.89 -1.57 -6.48
N GLN A 148 18.21 -0.66 -5.56
CA GLN A 148 17.83 -0.79 -4.15
C GLN A 148 17.55 0.55 -3.48
N GLY A 149 16.80 0.55 -2.39
CA GLY A 149 16.48 1.76 -1.64
C GLY A 149 16.12 1.49 -0.18
N VAL A 150 16.53 2.41 0.71
CA VAL A 150 16.30 2.30 2.14
C VAL A 150 14.85 2.66 2.48
N LEU A 151 14.19 1.81 3.27
CA LEU A 151 12.82 2.06 3.73
C LEU A 151 12.74 3.26 4.67
N HIS A 152 11.74 4.11 4.46
CA HIS A 152 11.42 5.25 5.33
C HIS A 152 9.91 5.55 5.35
N ARG A 153 9.47 6.53 6.18
CA ARG A 153 8.07 7.00 6.28
C ARG A 153 7.81 8.13 5.31
#